data_761b4f6d26ff0069d336436bba5731f0
#
_entry.id   761b4f6d26ff0069d336436bba5731f0
#
_cell.length_a   1.000
_cell.length_b   1.000
_cell.length_c   1.000
_cell.angle_alpha   90.00
_cell.angle_beta   90.00
_cell.angle_gamma   90.00
#
_symmetry.space_group_name_H-M   'P 1'
#
loop_
_entity.id
_entity.type
_entity.pdbx_description
1 polymer ?
#
loop_
_entity_poly.entity_id
_entity_poly.type
_entity_poly.pdbx_seq_one_letter_code
_entity_poly.pdbx_strand_id
1 'polypeptide(L)'
;MFKLKNHLTLIILFFYTSAFAEIVTDFKVVGNDRVSKNTIINFTEIDKGDDVSSRELNNSLKKIYETNIFENVKFSLENNILIINVKEYPIIQEIEFRGIKRKKTIESIAEQLTLKAKSPF
;
A
#
# COMPACT_ATOMS: atom_id res chain seq x y z
N MET A 1 47.45 30.97 19.10
CA MET A 1 47.39 29.66 18.46
C MET A 1 46.36 28.69 19.08
N PHE A 2 45.54 29.13 20.02
CA PHE A 2 44.62 28.24 20.78
C PHE A 2 43.11 28.41 20.47
N LYS A 3 42.75 29.30 19.53
CA LYS A 3 41.31 29.61 19.30
C LYS A 3 40.65 28.85 18.13
N LEU A 4 41.41 28.19 17.27
CA LEU A 4 40.87 27.55 16.08
C LEU A 4 40.36 26.12 16.33
N LYS A 5 40.89 25.40 17.35
CA LYS A 5 40.48 24.03 17.70
C LYS A 5 39.06 23.96 18.30
N ASN A 6 38.65 24.99 19.04
CA ASN A 6 37.33 24.97 19.71
C ASN A 6 36.15 25.25 18.77
N HIS A 7 36.39 25.93 17.62
CA HIS A 7 35.31 26.15 16.63
C HIS A 7 35.04 24.94 15.75
N LEU A 8 36.05 24.11 15.52
CA LEU A 8 35.88 22.88 14.75
C LEU A 8 35.05 21.84 15.51
N THR A 9 35.21 21.76 16.84
CA THR A 9 34.42 20.86 17.70
C THR A 9 32.96 21.30 17.82
N LEU A 10 32.70 22.61 17.76
CA LEU A 10 31.34 23.17 17.83
C LEU A 10 30.54 22.91 16.53
N ILE A 11 31.21 22.88 15.38
CA ILE A 11 30.55 22.67 14.08
C ILE A 11 30.12 21.20 13.92
N ILE A 12 30.81 20.24 14.51
CA ILE A 12 30.45 18.82 14.44
C ILE A 12 29.21 18.49 15.27
N LEU A 13 28.86 19.29 16.27
CA LEU A 13 27.69 19.06 17.13
C LEU A 13 26.35 19.43 16.47
N PHE A 14 26.35 20.09 15.31
CA PHE A 14 25.11 20.63 14.68
C PHE A 14 24.47 19.70 13.63
N PHE A 15 25.08 18.53 13.36
CA PHE A 15 24.58 17.59 12.34
C PHE A 15 23.81 16.39 12.90
N TYR A 16 23.26 16.47 14.11
CA TYR A 16 22.27 15.47 14.53
C TYR A 16 20.92 15.86 13.95
N THR A 17 20.68 15.51 12.70
CA THR A 17 19.31 15.48 12.15
C THR A 17 18.57 14.35 12.84
N SER A 18 17.77 14.70 13.83
CA SER A 18 16.82 13.76 14.43
C SER A 18 15.85 13.33 13.33
N ALA A 19 15.96 12.09 12.89
CA ALA A 19 14.90 11.47 12.14
C ALA A 19 13.70 11.35 13.11
N PHE A 20 12.75 12.27 13.01
CA PHE A 20 11.51 12.15 13.75
C PHE A 20 10.75 10.98 13.15
N ALA A 21 10.62 9.91 13.91
CA ALA A 21 9.63 8.91 13.68
C ALA A 21 8.30 9.43 14.25
N GLU A 22 7.21 9.20 13.55
CA GLU A 22 5.88 9.69 13.92
C GLU A 22 5.00 8.53 14.40
N ILE A 23 4.35 8.70 15.56
CA ILE A 23 3.49 7.67 16.15
C ILE A 23 2.15 7.64 15.42
N VAL A 24 1.70 6.46 15.00
CA VAL A 24 0.37 6.26 14.41
C VAL A 24 -0.67 6.12 15.51
N THR A 25 -1.56 7.09 15.65
CA THR A 25 -2.64 7.04 16.65
C THR A 25 -3.96 6.51 16.09
N ASP A 26 -4.19 6.71 14.79
CA ASP A 26 -5.40 6.21 14.10
C ASP A 26 -5.15 5.97 12.60
N PHE A 27 -6.12 5.32 11.95
CA PHE A 27 -6.10 5.02 10.52
C PHE A 27 -7.32 5.58 9.82
N LYS A 28 -7.10 6.15 8.62
CA LYS A 28 -8.15 6.54 7.71
C LYS A 28 -7.92 5.86 6.35
N VAL A 29 -8.86 5.04 5.91
CA VAL A 29 -8.83 4.41 4.59
C VAL A 29 -9.81 5.12 3.67
N VAL A 30 -9.37 5.41 2.45
CA VAL A 30 -10.14 6.12 1.43
C VAL A 30 -10.01 5.41 0.09
N GLY A 31 -11.10 5.30 -0.65
CA GLY A 31 -11.13 4.72 -2.01
C GLY A 31 -11.28 3.20 -2.05
N ASN A 32 -11.45 2.56 -0.90
CA ASN A 32 -11.81 1.14 -0.86
C ASN A 32 -13.28 0.94 -1.25
N ASP A 33 -13.54 -0.07 -2.05
CA ASP A 33 -14.87 -0.44 -2.54
C ASP A 33 -15.29 -1.84 -2.06
N ARG A 34 -14.51 -2.85 -2.41
CA ARG A 34 -14.77 -4.26 -2.08
C ARG A 34 -14.01 -4.74 -0.85
N VAL A 35 -12.81 -4.19 -0.63
CA VAL A 35 -11.94 -4.59 0.48
C VAL A 35 -12.28 -3.78 1.71
N SER A 36 -12.51 -4.44 2.85
CA SER A 36 -12.85 -3.74 4.08
C SER A 36 -11.69 -2.87 4.59
N LYS A 37 -12.01 -1.77 5.26
CA LYS A 37 -11.04 -0.89 5.93
C LYS A 37 -10.07 -1.70 6.80
N ASN A 38 -10.59 -2.60 7.63
CA ASN A 38 -9.77 -3.38 8.56
C ASN A 38 -8.82 -4.34 7.82
N THR A 39 -9.25 -4.93 6.72
CA THR A 39 -8.40 -5.78 5.88
C THR A 39 -7.23 -4.99 5.31
N ILE A 40 -7.48 -3.78 4.83
CA ILE A 40 -6.43 -2.90 4.28
C ILE A 40 -5.44 -2.49 5.38
N ILE A 41 -5.92 -2.14 6.56
CA ILE A 41 -5.07 -1.82 7.70
C ILE A 41 -4.19 -3.03 8.05
N ASN A 42 -4.76 -4.23 8.12
CA ASN A 42 -4.00 -5.45 8.43
C ASN A 42 -2.88 -5.72 7.41
N PHE A 43 -3.07 -5.38 6.13
CA PHE A 43 -2.02 -5.51 5.12
C PHE A 43 -0.83 -4.57 5.36
N THR A 44 -1.01 -3.47 6.08
CA THR A 44 0.11 -2.57 6.41
C THR A 44 1.06 -3.18 7.41
N GLU A 45 0.59 -4.09 8.26
CA GLU A 45 1.29 -4.60 9.45
C GLU A 45 1.77 -3.47 10.39
N ILE A 46 1.04 -2.37 10.42
CA ILE A 46 1.26 -1.24 11.33
C ILE A 46 0.10 -1.21 12.31
N ASP A 47 0.40 -1.12 13.60
CA ASP A 47 -0.58 -1.01 14.66
C ASP A 47 -0.68 0.42 15.21
N LYS A 48 -1.78 0.71 15.93
CA LYS A 48 -1.90 1.95 16.68
C LYS A 48 -0.87 1.97 17.81
N GLY A 49 -0.12 3.06 17.90
CA GLY A 49 0.97 3.24 18.86
C GLY A 49 2.34 2.96 18.27
N ASP A 50 2.41 2.42 17.06
CA ASP A 50 3.68 2.20 16.40
C ASP A 50 4.33 3.53 16.00
N ASP A 51 5.63 3.54 16.16
CA ASP A 51 6.51 4.62 15.74
C ASP A 51 7.02 4.29 14.33
N VAL A 52 6.57 5.03 13.33
CA VAL A 52 6.81 4.70 11.93
C VAL A 52 7.80 5.66 11.27
N SER A 53 8.84 5.08 10.70
CA SER A 53 9.76 5.76 9.81
C SER A 53 9.30 5.69 8.35
N SER A 54 9.86 6.56 7.51
CA SER A 54 9.62 6.49 6.05
C SER A 54 9.97 5.12 5.46
N ARG A 55 10.94 4.40 6.05
CA ARG A 55 11.31 3.05 5.60
C ARG A 55 10.21 2.04 5.90
N GLU A 56 9.63 2.10 7.09
CA GLU A 56 8.55 1.20 7.50
C GLU A 56 7.29 1.45 6.68
N LEU A 57 6.92 2.72 6.45
CA LEU A 57 5.83 3.09 5.54
C LEU A 57 6.05 2.53 4.12
N ASN A 58 7.26 2.64 3.57
CA ASN A 58 7.59 2.10 2.26
C ASN A 58 7.51 0.55 2.23
N ASN A 59 7.94 -0.13 3.29
CA ASN A 59 7.84 -1.58 3.39
C ASN A 59 6.37 -2.03 3.46
N SER A 60 5.55 -1.35 4.25
CA SER A 60 4.10 -1.59 4.34
C SER A 60 3.40 -1.34 3.02
N LEU A 61 3.77 -0.26 2.31
CA LEU A 61 3.26 0.04 0.99
C LEU A 61 3.56 -1.10 0.00
N LYS A 62 4.78 -1.63 0.02
CA LYS A 62 5.19 -2.76 -0.81
C LYS A 62 4.36 -4.01 -0.53
N LYS A 63 4.10 -4.33 0.74
CA LYS A 63 3.26 -5.47 1.14
C LYS A 63 1.84 -5.36 0.59
N ILE A 64 1.24 -4.17 0.62
CA ILE A 64 -0.08 -3.94 0.03
C ILE A 64 -0.06 -4.18 -1.49
N TYR A 65 0.98 -3.70 -2.19
CA TYR A 65 1.10 -3.96 -3.64
C TYR A 65 1.30 -5.44 -3.96
N GLU A 66 2.00 -6.19 -3.12
CA GLU A 66 2.22 -7.64 -3.28
C GLU A 66 0.91 -8.46 -3.21
N THR A 67 -0.17 -7.89 -2.66
CA THR A 67 -1.50 -8.53 -2.66
C THR A 67 -2.13 -8.62 -4.04
N ASN A 68 -1.68 -7.80 -5.00
CA ASN A 68 -2.23 -7.66 -6.35
C ASN A 68 -3.73 -7.29 -6.39
N ILE A 69 -4.23 -6.67 -5.34
CA ILE A 69 -5.63 -6.22 -5.23
C ILE A 69 -5.77 -4.77 -5.69
N PHE A 70 -4.71 -3.97 -5.53
CA PHE A 70 -4.75 -2.53 -5.70
C PHE A 70 -3.94 -2.05 -6.91
N GLU A 71 -4.57 -1.24 -7.75
CA GLU A 71 -3.94 -0.53 -8.86
C GLU A 71 -3.04 0.61 -8.35
N ASN A 72 -3.50 1.29 -7.30
CA ASN A 72 -2.76 2.38 -6.69
C ASN A 72 -2.93 2.39 -5.17
N VAL A 73 -1.86 2.69 -4.47
CA VAL A 73 -1.85 2.89 -3.02
C VAL A 73 -0.97 4.08 -2.69
N LYS A 74 -1.45 4.98 -1.82
CA LYS A 74 -0.68 6.11 -1.30
C LYS A 74 -0.87 6.22 0.20
N PHE A 75 0.22 6.44 0.90
CA PHE A 75 0.22 6.76 2.33
C PHE A 75 0.52 8.23 2.55
N SER A 76 -0.18 8.84 3.49
CA SER A 76 0.21 10.10 4.11
C SER A 76 -0.03 10.02 5.62
N LEU A 77 0.84 10.62 6.39
CA LEU A 77 0.71 10.72 7.83
C LEU A 77 0.43 12.18 8.19
N GLU A 78 -0.74 12.44 8.75
CA GLU A 78 -1.23 13.78 9.08
C GLU A 78 -1.78 13.77 10.51
N ASN A 79 -1.22 14.59 11.37
CA ASN A 79 -1.61 14.66 12.79
C ASN A 79 -1.65 13.28 13.46
N ASN A 80 -0.65 12.45 13.22
CA ASN A 80 -0.54 11.09 13.74
C ASN A 80 -1.61 10.10 13.21
N ILE A 81 -2.38 10.48 12.19
CA ILE A 81 -3.35 9.62 11.52
C ILE A 81 -2.72 9.12 10.22
N LEU A 82 -2.59 7.80 10.06
CA LEU A 82 -2.14 7.20 8.81
C LEU A 82 -3.29 7.14 7.82
N ILE A 83 -3.23 7.99 6.80
CA ILE A 83 -4.20 8.03 5.72
C ILE A 83 -3.74 7.10 4.60
N ILE A 84 -4.56 6.10 4.28
CA ILE A 84 -4.31 5.09 3.27
C ILE A 84 -5.29 5.32 2.13
N ASN A 85 -4.82 5.90 1.04
CA ASN A 85 -5.62 6.06 -0.17
C ASN A 85 -5.37 4.87 -1.08
N VAL A 86 -6.42 4.15 -1.46
CA VAL A 86 -6.34 2.98 -2.32
C VAL A 86 -7.21 3.15 -3.56
N LYS A 87 -6.82 2.49 -4.65
CA LYS A 87 -7.63 2.25 -5.83
C LYS A 87 -7.54 0.78 -6.15
N GLU A 88 -8.66 0.07 -6.06
CA GLU A 88 -8.71 -1.36 -6.34
C GLU A 88 -8.67 -1.63 -7.85
N TYR A 89 -8.04 -2.74 -8.25
CA TYR A 89 -8.15 -3.21 -9.62
C TYR A 89 -9.60 -3.55 -9.96
N PRO A 90 -10.06 -3.26 -11.18
CA PRO A 90 -11.34 -3.77 -11.65
C PRO A 90 -11.32 -5.31 -11.66
N ILE A 91 -12.45 -5.92 -11.37
CA ILE A 91 -12.60 -7.38 -11.49
C ILE A 91 -13.50 -7.71 -12.67
N ILE A 92 -13.27 -8.87 -13.26
CA ILE A 92 -14.16 -9.45 -14.24
C ILE A 92 -15.37 -10.00 -13.49
N GLN A 93 -16.52 -9.37 -13.64
CA GLN A 93 -17.75 -9.85 -12.99
C GLN A 93 -18.28 -11.10 -13.63
N GLU A 94 -18.37 -11.11 -14.97
CA GLU A 94 -18.92 -12.20 -15.77
C GLU A 94 -18.23 -12.28 -17.13
N ILE A 95 -18.14 -13.48 -17.68
CA ILE A 95 -17.67 -13.74 -19.04
C ILE A 95 -18.84 -14.34 -19.82
N GLU A 96 -19.35 -13.61 -20.81
CA GLU A 96 -20.45 -14.06 -21.67
C GLU A 96 -19.95 -14.46 -23.04
N PHE A 97 -20.32 -15.67 -23.48
CA PHE A 97 -20.00 -16.17 -24.81
C PHE A 97 -21.19 -15.99 -25.73
N ARG A 98 -21.09 -15.05 -26.68
CA ARG A 98 -22.14 -14.77 -27.65
C ARG A 98 -21.85 -15.42 -29.01
N GLY A 99 -22.91 -15.87 -29.70
CA GLY A 99 -22.80 -16.47 -31.03
C GLY A 99 -22.36 -17.93 -31.09
N ILE A 100 -22.04 -18.56 -29.97
CA ILE A 100 -21.62 -19.94 -29.88
C ILE A 100 -22.77 -20.78 -29.36
N LYS A 101 -23.32 -21.67 -30.24
CA LYS A 101 -24.47 -22.51 -29.88
C LYS A 101 -24.07 -23.84 -29.22
N ARG A 102 -22.82 -24.28 -29.38
CA ARG A 102 -22.37 -25.59 -28.87
C ARG A 102 -21.74 -25.45 -27.49
N LYS A 103 -22.38 -26.03 -26.48
CA LYS A 103 -21.92 -26.01 -25.09
C LYS A 103 -20.48 -26.53 -24.94
N LYS A 104 -20.13 -27.63 -25.60
CA LYS A 104 -18.77 -28.18 -25.60
C LYS A 104 -17.69 -27.22 -26.10
N THR A 105 -18.03 -26.36 -27.08
CA THR A 105 -17.11 -25.36 -27.61
C THR A 105 -16.88 -24.24 -26.58
N ILE A 106 -17.94 -23.83 -25.87
CA ILE A 106 -17.84 -22.84 -24.79
C ILE A 106 -16.93 -23.36 -23.66
N GLU A 107 -17.12 -24.59 -23.24
CA GLU A 107 -16.31 -25.25 -22.21
C GLU A 107 -14.82 -25.30 -22.60
N SER A 108 -14.52 -25.73 -23.84
CA SER A 108 -13.13 -25.77 -24.33
C SER A 108 -12.48 -24.39 -24.42
N ILE A 109 -13.22 -23.36 -24.80
CA ILE A 109 -12.73 -21.97 -24.82
C ILE A 109 -12.51 -21.48 -23.40
N ALA A 110 -13.45 -21.72 -22.49
CA ALA A 110 -13.35 -21.30 -21.09
C ALA A 110 -12.14 -21.91 -20.37
N GLU A 111 -11.82 -23.18 -20.69
CA GLU A 111 -10.63 -23.86 -20.16
C GLU A 111 -9.30 -23.25 -20.66
N GLN A 112 -9.28 -22.73 -21.88
CA GLN A 112 -8.09 -22.12 -22.48
C GLN A 112 -7.93 -20.64 -22.13
N LEU A 113 -8.98 -19.99 -21.62
CA LEU A 113 -8.92 -18.58 -21.19
C LEU A 113 -8.12 -18.46 -19.89
N THR A 114 -7.15 -17.57 -19.90
CA THR A 114 -6.44 -17.13 -18.69
C THR A 114 -7.31 -16.23 -17.79
N LEU A 115 -8.34 -15.60 -18.40
CA LEU A 115 -9.29 -14.74 -17.70
C LEU A 115 -10.33 -15.59 -16.96
N LYS A 116 -10.54 -15.30 -15.70
CA LYS A 116 -11.55 -15.98 -14.87
C LYS A 116 -12.49 -14.93 -14.27
N ALA A 117 -13.77 -15.25 -14.19
CA ALA A 117 -14.71 -14.41 -13.44
C ALA A 117 -14.24 -14.24 -11.99
N LYS A 118 -14.41 -13.06 -11.44
CA LYS A 118 -13.96 -12.63 -10.09
C LYS A 118 -12.44 -12.54 -9.91
N SER A 119 -11.66 -12.62 -10.98
CA SER A 119 -10.23 -12.33 -10.94
C SER A 119 -9.96 -10.85 -11.28
N PRO A 120 -8.85 -10.26 -10.82
CA PRO A 120 -8.40 -8.95 -11.30
C PRO A 120 -8.17 -8.98 -12.81
N PHE A 121 -8.40 -7.83 -13.43
CA PHE A 121 -8.16 -7.64 -14.87
C PHE A 121 -6.69 -7.41 -15.13
#